data_461214b910c6015e83bf5f494c64eb13
#
_entry.id   461214b910c6015e83bf5f494c64eb13
#
_cell.length_a   1.000
_cell.length_b   1.000
_cell.length_c   1.000
_cell.angle_alpha   90.00
_cell.angle_beta   90.00
_cell.angle_gamma   90.00
#
_symmetry.space_group_name_H-M   'P 1'
#
loop_
_entity.id
_entity.type
_entity.pdbx_description
1 polymer ?
#
loop_
_entity_poly.entity_id
_entity_poly.type
_entity_poly.pdbx_seq_one_letter_code
_entity_poly.pdbx_strand_id
1 'polypeptide(L)'
;FDGIHRGHTKVISAAVQAARQQGLIPCVFTFSPPGKGGPKPVGELIQTDEVKQYILERMGVRQIFRPPFEEFRDLTPEEFVRKVLAERFQARVVACGENFHFGRNAAGNAELLCQLGQEYGIEVIVVPLERENGEVISSTLIRKALRDGEIETANRLLGHPYTLIAPVVHGRGLGRQWNYPTANQYFPDEQIIPQNGVYATIAVCDGKRYVGSTNVGKKPTVGGQTVLSETFLVDYKGDLYGKNLIVEFYHFVRGEKKFG
;
A
#
# COMPACT_ATOMS: atom_id res chain seq x y z
N PHE A 1 2.57 -8.09 -2.55
CA PHE A 1 2.62 -7.16 -1.39
C PHE A 1 1.25 -6.52 -1.20
N ASP A 2 0.67 -6.63 0.00
CA ASP A 2 -0.50 -5.87 0.41
C ASP A 2 -0.18 -5.15 1.71
N GLY A 3 -0.20 -3.81 1.66
CA GLY A 3 0.34 -2.97 2.70
C GLY A 3 1.87 -3.14 2.77
N ILE A 4 2.62 -2.22 2.23
CA ILE A 4 4.10 -2.26 2.28
C ILE A 4 4.52 -2.04 3.73
N HIS A 5 4.30 -3.07 4.58
CA HIS A 5 4.61 -3.05 6.00
C HIS A 5 6.12 -3.19 6.28
N ARG A 6 6.54 -3.01 7.52
CA ARG A 6 7.96 -3.02 7.94
C ARG A 6 8.73 -4.25 7.45
N GLY A 7 8.12 -5.45 7.43
CA GLY A 7 8.75 -6.64 6.85
C GLY A 7 9.01 -6.51 5.35
N HIS A 8 8.03 -6.03 4.58
CA HIS A 8 8.21 -5.74 3.15
C HIS A 8 9.23 -4.62 2.92
N THR A 9 9.20 -3.57 3.75
CA THR A 9 10.16 -2.46 3.69
C THR A 9 11.60 -2.96 3.84
N LYS A 10 11.88 -3.90 4.73
CA LYS A 10 13.22 -4.48 4.87
C LYS A 10 13.69 -5.20 3.60
N VAL A 11 12.82 -6.02 3.00
CA VAL A 11 13.13 -6.73 1.74
C VAL A 11 13.40 -5.74 0.61
N ILE A 12 12.52 -4.76 0.44
CA ILE A 12 12.64 -3.74 -0.63
C ILE A 12 13.90 -2.89 -0.41
N SER A 13 14.17 -2.48 0.84
CA SER A 13 15.37 -1.70 1.18
C SER A 13 16.66 -2.46 0.91
N ALA A 14 16.70 -3.77 1.18
CA ALA A 14 17.86 -4.61 0.85
C ALA A 14 18.13 -4.63 -0.66
N ALA A 15 17.07 -4.80 -1.48
CA ALA A 15 17.19 -4.76 -2.94
C ALA A 15 17.65 -3.37 -3.44
N VAL A 16 17.06 -2.28 -2.90
CA VAL A 16 17.42 -0.90 -3.28
C VAL A 16 18.86 -0.59 -2.89
N GLN A 17 19.31 -1.03 -1.72
CA GLN A 17 20.67 -0.84 -1.27
C GLN A 17 21.69 -1.59 -2.16
N ALA A 18 21.44 -2.87 -2.45
CA ALA A 18 22.27 -3.66 -3.35
C ALA A 18 22.32 -3.04 -4.76
N ALA A 19 21.18 -2.59 -5.27
CA ALA A 19 21.12 -1.92 -6.56
C ALA A 19 21.98 -0.64 -6.60
N ARG A 20 21.95 0.18 -5.55
CA ARG A 20 22.79 1.39 -5.44
C ARG A 20 24.27 1.06 -5.40
N GLN A 21 24.67 0.00 -4.68
CA GLN A 21 26.08 -0.41 -4.55
C GLN A 21 26.64 -0.98 -5.85
N GLN A 22 25.81 -1.66 -6.63
CA GLN A 22 26.22 -2.37 -7.84
C GLN A 22 25.86 -1.63 -9.14
N GLY A 23 25.29 -0.42 -9.06
CA GLY A 23 24.87 0.33 -10.25
C GLY A 23 23.69 -0.28 -11.00
N LEU A 24 22.83 -1.04 -10.30
CA LEU A 24 21.67 -1.72 -10.87
C LEU A 24 20.39 -0.87 -10.76
N ILE A 25 19.36 -1.25 -11.48
CA ILE A 25 18.05 -0.63 -11.42
C ILE A 25 17.18 -1.38 -10.39
N PRO A 26 16.81 -0.74 -9.26
CA PRO A 26 15.96 -1.38 -8.28
C PRO A 26 14.53 -1.53 -8.80
N CYS A 27 14.02 -2.75 -8.80
CA CYS A 27 12.66 -3.03 -9.24
C CYS A 27 11.91 -3.92 -8.23
N VAL A 28 10.59 -3.82 -8.27
CA VAL A 28 9.68 -4.68 -7.51
C VAL A 28 8.88 -5.53 -8.49
N PHE A 29 8.89 -6.84 -8.26
CA PHE A 29 8.02 -7.79 -8.92
C PHE A 29 6.85 -8.13 -7.99
N THR A 30 5.64 -7.84 -8.43
CA THR A 30 4.40 -8.14 -7.70
C THR A 30 3.30 -8.48 -8.70
N PHE A 31 2.27 -9.17 -8.26
CA PHE A 31 1.16 -9.49 -9.14
C PHE A 31 0.08 -8.41 -9.06
N SER A 32 -0.61 -8.17 -10.16
CA SER A 32 -1.85 -7.42 -10.15
C SER A 32 -2.87 -8.13 -9.25
N PRO A 33 -3.70 -7.39 -8.49
CA PRO A 33 -4.83 -8.00 -7.80
C PRO A 33 -5.66 -8.81 -8.80
N PRO A 34 -6.20 -9.98 -8.42
CA PRO A 34 -7.12 -10.69 -9.29
C PRO A 34 -8.26 -9.75 -9.67
N GLY A 35 -8.63 -9.74 -10.97
CA GLY A 35 -9.72 -8.91 -11.50
C GLY A 35 -11.04 -9.16 -10.74
N LYS A 36 -12.08 -8.34 -11.00
CA LYS A 36 -13.41 -8.52 -10.41
C LYS A 36 -13.86 -9.97 -10.61
N GLY A 37 -13.87 -10.75 -9.53
CA GLY A 37 -14.11 -12.21 -9.56
C GLY A 37 -12.99 -13.07 -8.96
N GLY A 38 -11.87 -12.48 -8.57
CA GLY A 38 -10.78 -13.18 -7.87
C GLY A 38 -11.12 -13.55 -6.42
N PRO A 39 -10.29 -14.40 -5.78
CA PRO A 39 -10.58 -14.98 -4.45
C PRO A 39 -10.57 -13.99 -3.27
N LYS A 40 -10.19 -12.71 -3.46
CA LYS A 40 -10.22 -11.72 -2.39
C LYS A 40 -11.48 -10.86 -2.45
N PRO A 41 -12.21 -10.74 -1.34
CA PRO A 41 -13.36 -9.84 -1.25
C PRO A 41 -12.96 -8.39 -1.57
N VAL A 42 -13.85 -7.67 -2.24
CA VAL A 42 -13.76 -6.22 -2.44
C VAL A 42 -13.67 -5.54 -1.05
N GLY A 43 -12.83 -4.52 -0.90
CA GLY A 43 -12.70 -3.75 0.35
C GLY A 43 -11.69 -4.28 1.35
N GLU A 44 -10.70 -5.09 0.94
CA GLU A 44 -9.71 -5.66 1.87
C GLU A 44 -8.26 -5.28 1.60
N LEU A 45 -7.96 -4.55 0.52
CA LEU A 45 -6.59 -4.08 0.29
C LEU A 45 -6.24 -2.96 1.26
N ILE A 46 -5.09 -3.06 1.91
CA ILE A 46 -4.57 -1.98 2.75
C ILE A 46 -4.18 -0.78 1.88
N GLN A 47 -3.68 -1.06 0.68
CA GLN A 47 -3.18 -0.07 -0.26
C GLN A 47 -3.64 -0.38 -1.68
N THR A 48 -4.16 0.63 -2.37
CA THR A 48 -4.38 0.57 -3.82
C THR A 48 -3.05 0.55 -4.57
N ASP A 49 -3.09 0.33 -5.87
CA ASP A 49 -1.87 0.34 -6.69
C ASP A 49 -1.23 1.73 -6.74
N GLU A 50 -2.03 2.81 -6.72
CA GLU A 50 -1.54 4.18 -6.64
C GLU A 50 -0.80 4.45 -5.32
N VAL A 51 -1.36 3.99 -4.20
CA VAL A 51 -0.71 4.11 -2.88
C VAL A 51 0.58 3.30 -2.83
N LYS A 52 0.58 2.06 -3.34
CA LYS A 52 1.79 1.23 -3.43
C LYS A 52 2.87 1.91 -4.26
N GLN A 53 2.50 2.45 -5.42
CA GLN A 53 3.43 3.16 -6.28
C GLN A 53 4.03 4.37 -5.57
N TYR A 54 3.20 5.21 -4.95
CA TYR A 54 3.63 6.37 -4.17
C TYR A 54 4.67 6.02 -3.10
N ILE A 55 4.46 4.91 -2.37
CA ILE A 55 5.38 4.46 -1.32
C ILE A 55 6.66 3.88 -1.92
N LEU A 56 6.56 3.02 -2.93
CA LEU A 56 7.71 2.37 -3.56
C LEU A 56 8.67 3.39 -4.22
N GLU A 57 8.13 4.40 -4.88
CA GLU A 57 8.93 5.49 -5.47
C GLU A 57 9.71 6.26 -4.39
N ARG A 58 9.09 6.55 -3.25
CA ARG A 58 9.76 7.19 -2.11
C ARG A 58 10.83 6.31 -1.47
N MET A 59 10.73 4.99 -1.58
CA MET A 59 11.77 4.04 -1.16
C MET A 59 12.93 3.93 -2.17
N GLY A 60 12.79 4.53 -3.35
CA GLY A 60 13.81 4.54 -4.40
C GLY A 60 13.67 3.41 -5.42
N VAL A 61 12.55 2.71 -5.43
CA VAL A 61 12.20 1.77 -6.50
C VAL A 61 12.00 2.54 -7.80
N ARG A 62 12.59 2.05 -8.88
CA ARG A 62 12.54 2.68 -10.21
C ARG A 62 11.58 2.01 -11.17
N GLN A 63 11.34 0.72 -11.00
CA GLN A 63 10.47 -0.05 -11.86
C GLN A 63 9.58 -0.97 -11.01
N ILE A 64 8.31 -1.08 -11.42
CA ILE A 64 7.34 -1.96 -10.76
C ILE A 64 6.71 -2.83 -11.86
N PHE A 65 6.93 -4.14 -11.76
CA PHE A 65 6.33 -5.13 -12.64
C PHE A 65 5.10 -5.73 -11.99
N ARG A 66 3.96 -5.63 -12.66
CA ARG A 66 2.65 -6.13 -12.19
C ARG A 66 2.00 -7.02 -13.24
N PRO A 67 2.62 -8.16 -13.60
CA PRO A 67 2.00 -9.06 -14.55
C PRO A 67 0.78 -9.78 -13.96
N PRO A 68 -0.11 -10.30 -14.80
CA PRO A 68 -1.14 -11.24 -14.37
C PRO A 68 -0.51 -12.48 -13.75
N PHE A 69 -1.06 -12.97 -12.64
CA PHE A 69 -0.54 -14.17 -11.97
C PHE A 69 -0.58 -15.42 -12.86
N GLU A 70 -1.56 -15.49 -13.76
CA GLU A 70 -1.80 -16.58 -14.67
C GLU A 70 -0.60 -16.87 -15.57
N GLU A 71 0.20 -15.85 -15.93
CA GLU A 71 1.40 -16.03 -16.77
C GLU A 71 2.49 -16.86 -16.06
N PHE A 72 2.47 -16.91 -14.73
CA PHE A 72 3.56 -17.48 -13.92
C PHE A 72 3.12 -18.68 -13.07
N ARG A 73 1.81 -18.90 -12.94
CA ARG A 73 1.21 -19.89 -12.06
C ARG A 73 1.74 -21.31 -12.29
N ASP A 74 1.96 -21.66 -13.54
CA ASP A 74 2.30 -23.05 -13.95
C ASP A 74 3.82 -23.26 -14.13
N LEU A 75 4.65 -22.23 -13.93
CA LEU A 75 6.10 -22.35 -14.02
C LEU A 75 6.65 -23.15 -12.83
N THR A 76 7.54 -24.12 -13.10
CA THR A 76 8.31 -24.75 -12.03
C THR A 76 9.24 -23.74 -11.35
N PRO A 77 9.78 -24.01 -10.14
CA PRO A 77 10.77 -23.12 -9.52
C PRO A 77 11.97 -22.84 -10.42
N GLU A 78 12.52 -23.85 -11.10
CA GLU A 78 13.65 -23.73 -12.03
C GLU A 78 13.27 -22.85 -13.24
N GLU A 79 12.09 -23.07 -13.81
CA GLU A 79 11.58 -22.25 -14.92
C GLU A 79 11.39 -20.81 -14.53
N PHE A 80 10.89 -20.54 -13.32
CA PHE A 80 10.72 -19.18 -12.81
C PHE A 80 12.06 -18.46 -12.67
N VAL A 81 13.06 -19.11 -12.05
CA VAL A 81 14.40 -18.52 -11.91
C VAL A 81 15.04 -18.29 -13.27
N ARG A 82 15.03 -19.29 -14.15
CA ARG A 82 15.64 -19.17 -15.46
C ARG A 82 14.94 -18.17 -16.36
N LYS A 83 13.64 -18.41 -16.67
CA LYS A 83 12.90 -17.63 -17.68
C LYS A 83 12.55 -16.22 -17.20
N VAL A 84 12.24 -16.08 -15.88
CA VAL A 84 11.76 -14.80 -15.34
C VAL A 84 12.92 -13.99 -14.76
N LEU A 85 13.64 -14.54 -13.79
CA LEU A 85 14.67 -13.76 -13.10
C LEU A 85 15.92 -13.58 -13.97
N ALA A 86 16.45 -14.65 -14.56
CA ALA A 86 17.69 -14.58 -15.33
C ALA A 86 17.49 -14.04 -16.75
N GLU A 87 16.56 -14.59 -17.54
CA GLU A 87 16.40 -14.24 -18.96
C GLU A 87 15.61 -12.93 -19.15
N ARG A 88 14.40 -12.81 -18.52
CA ARG A 88 13.50 -11.65 -18.75
C ARG A 88 13.95 -10.41 -17.98
N PHE A 89 14.30 -10.55 -16.71
CA PHE A 89 14.70 -9.41 -15.88
C PHE A 89 16.20 -9.19 -15.81
N GLN A 90 17.00 -10.15 -16.27
CA GLN A 90 18.46 -10.10 -16.16
C GLN A 90 18.93 -9.74 -14.74
N ALA A 91 18.22 -10.30 -13.75
CA ALA A 91 18.45 -10.01 -12.35
C ALA A 91 19.87 -10.38 -11.94
N ARG A 92 20.54 -9.51 -11.19
CA ARG A 92 21.85 -9.76 -10.58
C ARG A 92 21.71 -9.99 -9.08
N VAL A 93 20.73 -9.35 -8.48
CA VAL A 93 20.40 -9.50 -7.06
C VAL A 93 18.90 -9.67 -6.91
N VAL A 94 18.49 -10.60 -6.08
CA VAL A 94 17.08 -10.82 -5.70
C VAL A 94 16.97 -10.80 -4.19
N ALA A 95 16.13 -9.95 -3.62
CA ALA A 95 15.82 -9.95 -2.20
C ALA A 95 14.43 -10.57 -1.95
N CYS A 96 14.35 -11.45 -0.98
CA CYS A 96 13.08 -12.07 -0.56
C CYS A 96 13.00 -12.24 0.96
N GLY A 97 11.80 -12.44 1.49
CA GLY A 97 11.62 -12.83 2.89
C GLY A 97 11.95 -14.32 3.10
N GLU A 98 12.33 -14.71 4.30
CA GLU A 98 12.61 -16.13 4.64
C GLU A 98 11.41 -17.06 4.43
N ASN A 99 10.20 -16.52 4.44
CA ASN A 99 8.95 -17.25 4.16
C ASN A 99 8.50 -17.14 2.70
N PHE A 100 9.36 -16.71 1.79
CA PHE A 100 9.02 -16.58 0.38
C PHE A 100 8.83 -17.94 -0.27
N HIS A 101 7.72 -18.06 -1.03
CA HIS A 101 7.44 -19.23 -1.84
C HIS A 101 7.15 -18.81 -3.28
N PHE A 102 7.55 -19.66 -4.24
CA PHE A 102 7.38 -19.37 -5.66
C PHE A 102 7.24 -20.64 -6.49
N GLY A 103 6.95 -20.46 -7.77
CA GLY A 103 6.73 -21.58 -8.69
C GLY A 103 5.38 -22.27 -8.47
N ARG A 104 5.10 -23.23 -9.36
CA ARG A 104 3.84 -23.98 -9.35
C ARG A 104 3.62 -24.66 -8.00
N ASN A 105 2.41 -24.51 -7.46
CA ASN A 105 2.01 -25.02 -6.15
C ASN A 105 2.87 -24.52 -4.98
N ALA A 106 3.54 -23.35 -5.12
CA ALA A 106 4.44 -22.80 -4.12
C ALA A 106 5.58 -23.78 -3.74
N ALA A 107 6.06 -24.58 -4.69
CA ALA A 107 7.05 -25.64 -4.46
C ALA A 107 8.46 -25.09 -4.19
N GLY A 108 8.77 -23.87 -4.64
CA GLY A 108 10.04 -23.17 -4.33
C GLY A 108 9.97 -22.42 -3.01
N ASN A 109 11.07 -22.37 -2.30
CA ASN A 109 11.27 -21.59 -1.08
C ASN A 109 12.55 -20.73 -1.18
N ALA A 110 12.87 -19.96 -0.14
CA ALA A 110 14.04 -19.08 -0.13
C ALA A 110 15.36 -19.86 -0.28
N GLU A 111 15.48 -21.06 0.29
CA GLU A 111 16.66 -21.90 0.20
C GLU A 111 16.87 -22.40 -1.26
N LEU A 112 15.83 -22.92 -1.89
CA LEU A 112 15.88 -23.34 -3.29
C LEU A 112 16.19 -22.15 -4.21
N LEU A 113 15.66 -20.94 -3.90
CA LEU A 113 15.99 -19.73 -4.64
C LEU A 113 17.48 -19.40 -4.57
N CYS A 114 18.12 -19.58 -3.40
CA CYS A 114 19.57 -19.39 -3.25
C CYS A 114 20.36 -20.40 -4.10
N GLN A 115 19.96 -21.67 -4.11
CA GLN A 115 20.62 -22.72 -4.89
C GLN A 115 20.52 -22.44 -6.38
N LEU A 116 19.31 -22.24 -6.89
CA LEU A 116 19.08 -21.94 -8.30
C LEU A 116 19.70 -20.59 -8.70
N GLY A 117 19.69 -19.59 -7.81
CA GLY A 117 20.33 -18.30 -8.06
C GLY A 117 21.80 -18.43 -8.38
N GLN A 118 22.54 -19.29 -7.66
CA GLN A 118 23.97 -19.55 -7.90
C GLN A 118 24.23 -20.08 -9.32
N GLU A 119 23.37 -20.95 -9.85
CA GLU A 119 23.50 -21.52 -11.19
C GLU A 119 23.40 -20.45 -12.29
N TYR A 120 22.61 -19.37 -12.04
CA TYR A 120 22.39 -18.28 -13.00
C TYR A 120 23.15 -16.99 -12.64
N GLY A 121 24.08 -17.04 -11.67
CA GLY A 121 24.87 -15.87 -11.25
C GLY A 121 24.02 -14.77 -10.61
N ILE A 122 22.96 -15.14 -9.91
CA ILE A 122 22.06 -14.24 -9.17
C ILE A 122 22.39 -14.33 -7.68
N GLU A 123 22.76 -13.21 -7.07
CA GLU A 123 22.90 -13.08 -5.62
C GLU A 123 21.49 -13.06 -4.98
N VAL A 124 21.26 -13.90 -3.96
CA VAL A 124 19.98 -13.93 -3.24
C VAL A 124 20.17 -13.43 -1.81
N ILE A 125 19.43 -12.38 -1.46
CA ILE A 125 19.39 -11.80 -0.11
C ILE A 125 18.11 -12.27 0.58
N VAL A 126 18.26 -13.15 1.57
CA VAL A 126 17.13 -13.63 2.38
C VAL A 126 17.01 -12.75 3.62
N VAL A 127 15.86 -12.11 3.78
CA VAL A 127 15.56 -11.19 4.88
C VAL A 127 14.67 -11.90 5.92
N PRO A 128 15.05 -11.92 7.21
CA PRO A 128 14.24 -12.54 8.25
C PRO A 128 12.93 -11.80 8.46
N LEU A 129 11.92 -12.53 8.98
CA LEU A 129 10.61 -11.95 9.27
C LEU A 129 10.71 -10.86 10.35
N GLU A 130 10.03 -9.76 10.11
CA GLU A 130 9.91 -8.68 11.07
C GLU A 130 8.83 -9.00 12.10
N ARG A 131 9.16 -8.76 13.37
CA ARG A 131 8.26 -9.03 14.50
C ARG A 131 8.02 -7.77 15.32
N GLU A 132 6.83 -7.70 15.89
CA GLU A 132 6.44 -6.71 16.88
C GLU A 132 5.86 -7.44 18.10
N ASN A 133 6.41 -7.21 19.29
CA ASN A 133 6.01 -7.91 20.53
C ASN A 133 5.97 -9.45 20.42
N GLY A 134 6.87 -10.03 19.64
CA GLY A 134 6.96 -11.48 19.42
C GLY A 134 6.07 -12.01 18.28
N GLU A 135 5.10 -11.26 17.79
CA GLU A 135 4.26 -11.63 16.64
C GLU A 135 4.86 -11.16 15.30
N VAL A 136 4.71 -11.99 14.27
CA VAL A 136 5.11 -11.63 12.91
C VAL A 136 4.20 -10.54 12.37
N ILE A 137 4.79 -9.44 11.89
CA ILE A 137 4.03 -8.37 11.24
C ILE A 137 3.40 -8.90 9.96
N SER A 138 2.08 -8.75 9.85
CA SER A 138 1.30 -9.26 8.72
C SER A 138 0.20 -8.29 8.29
N SER A 139 -0.24 -8.39 7.04
CA SER A 139 -1.38 -7.62 6.53
C SER A 139 -2.67 -7.88 7.33
N THR A 140 -2.82 -9.06 7.91
CA THR A 140 -3.98 -9.42 8.75
C THR A 140 -4.04 -8.59 10.02
N LEU A 141 -2.90 -8.43 10.74
CA LEU A 141 -2.82 -7.58 11.94
C LEU A 141 -3.13 -6.12 11.60
N ILE A 142 -2.59 -5.64 10.48
CA ILE A 142 -2.79 -4.25 10.06
C ILE A 142 -4.26 -4.00 9.71
N ARG A 143 -4.92 -4.91 8.98
CA ARG A 143 -6.37 -4.77 8.69
C ARG A 143 -7.21 -4.76 9.96
N LYS A 144 -6.86 -5.59 10.94
CA LYS A 144 -7.54 -5.59 12.24
C LYS A 144 -7.40 -4.22 12.91
N ALA A 145 -6.19 -3.70 13.03
CA ALA A 145 -5.93 -2.39 13.64
C ALA A 145 -6.70 -1.25 12.94
N LEU A 146 -6.77 -1.25 11.60
CA LEU A 146 -7.53 -0.26 10.83
C LEU A 146 -9.03 -0.32 11.11
N ARG A 147 -9.61 -1.53 11.21
CA ARG A 147 -11.04 -1.72 11.52
C ARG A 147 -11.40 -1.32 12.95
N ASP A 148 -10.47 -1.54 13.87
CA ASP A 148 -10.64 -1.24 15.29
C ASP A 148 -10.34 0.24 15.63
N GLY A 149 -9.93 1.07 14.63
CA GLY A 149 -9.60 2.49 14.80
C GLY A 149 -8.22 2.74 15.42
N GLU A 150 -7.41 1.69 15.54
CA GLU A 150 -6.05 1.77 16.08
C GLU A 150 -5.06 2.22 15.00
N ILE A 151 -5.29 3.43 14.46
CA ILE A 151 -4.51 3.95 13.33
C ILE A 151 -3.01 4.06 13.66
N GLU A 152 -2.65 4.42 14.88
CA GLU A 152 -1.27 4.51 15.34
C GLU A 152 -0.60 3.13 15.35
N THR A 153 -1.32 2.11 15.78
CA THR A 153 -0.85 0.71 15.73
C THR A 153 -0.68 0.27 14.27
N ALA A 154 -1.65 0.55 13.40
CA ALA A 154 -1.54 0.24 11.98
C ALA A 154 -0.32 0.93 11.35
N ASN A 155 -0.10 2.21 11.62
CA ASN A 155 1.03 2.98 11.11
C ASN A 155 2.38 2.45 11.62
N ARG A 156 2.45 2.06 12.89
CA ARG A 156 3.65 1.46 13.48
C ARG A 156 4.00 0.13 12.82
N LEU A 157 3.01 -0.71 12.51
CA LEU A 157 3.22 -1.98 11.80
C LEU A 157 3.57 -1.77 10.32
N LEU A 158 2.96 -0.78 9.68
CA LEU A 158 3.27 -0.36 8.31
C LEU A 158 4.68 0.25 8.21
N GLY A 159 5.08 1.06 9.18
CA GLY A 159 6.29 1.88 9.12
C GLY A 159 6.09 3.19 8.36
N HIS A 160 4.87 3.49 7.98
CA HIS A 160 4.42 4.73 7.32
C HIS A 160 2.93 4.94 7.62
N PRO A 161 2.38 6.16 7.42
CA PRO A 161 0.96 6.40 7.64
C PRO A 161 0.07 5.60 6.67
N TYR A 162 -1.07 5.12 7.15
CA TYR A 162 -2.14 4.67 6.28
C TYR A 162 -2.55 5.83 5.36
N THR A 163 -2.71 5.56 4.08
CA THR A 163 -2.83 6.60 3.05
C THR A 163 -4.01 6.34 2.14
N LEU A 164 -4.78 7.39 1.87
CA LEU A 164 -5.80 7.46 0.82
C LEU A 164 -5.28 8.32 -0.32
N ILE A 165 -5.38 7.84 -1.56
CA ILE A 165 -5.16 8.62 -2.79
C ILE A 165 -6.41 8.47 -3.64
N ALA A 166 -7.14 9.56 -3.83
CA ALA A 166 -8.34 9.57 -4.64
C ALA A 166 -8.64 10.99 -5.18
N PRO A 167 -9.42 11.14 -6.25
CA PRO A 167 -9.82 12.43 -6.75
C PRO A 167 -10.75 13.15 -5.77
N VAL A 168 -10.58 14.46 -5.66
CA VAL A 168 -11.48 15.31 -4.89
C VAL A 168 -12.77 15.54 -5.68
N VAL A 169 -13.90 15.21 -5.07
CA VAL A 169 -15.23 15.32 -5.67
C VAL A 169 -16.04 16.46 -5.04
N HIS A 170 -17.07 16.91 -5.75
CA HIS A 170 -18.01 17.89 -5.21
C HIS A 170 -18.85 17.28 -4.08
N GLY A 171 -18.86 17.92 -2.91
CA GLY A 171 -19.76 17.63 -1.80
C GLY A 171 -20.98 18.57 -1.80
N ARG A 172 -21.76 18.53 -0.75
CA ARG A 172 -22.95 19.42 -0.56
C ARG A 172 -22.58 20.90 -0.37
N GLY A 173 -21.30 21.25 -0.27
CA GLY A 173 -20.81 22.62 -0.14
C GLY A 173 -21.08 23.29 1.20
N LEU A 174 -21.58 22.57 2.21
CA LEU A 174 -21.93 23.13 3.53
C LEU A 174 -20.72 23.74 4.24
N GLY A 175 -19.53 23.15 4.10
CA GLY A 175 -18.30 23.68 4.71
C GLY A 175 -17.90 25.07 4.20
N ARG A 176 -18.24 25.41 2.94
CA ARG A 176 -17.99 26.77 2.40
C ARG A 176 -18.79 27.85 3.11
N GLN A 177 -20.02 27.53 3.55
CA GLN A 177 -20.87 28.48 4.28
C GLN A 177 -20.29 28.82 5.67
N TRP A 178 -19.45 27.95 6.22
CA TRP A 178 -18.83 28.10 7.54
C TRP A 178 -17.35 28.49 7.48
N ASN A 179 -16.82 28.88 6.31
CA ASN A 179 -15.40 29.14 6.08
C ASN A 179 -14.45 27.95 6.38
N TYR A 180 -14.98 26.72 6.35
CA TYR A 180 -14.21 25.49 6.52
C TYR A 180 -14.41 24.55 5.29
N PRO A 181 -13.91 24.91 4.10
CA PRO A 181 -14.05 24.08 2.93
C PRO A 181 -13.33 22.74 3.14
N THR A 182 -14.04 21.63 2.88
CA THR A 182 -13.47 20.29 2.97
C THR A 182 -13.30 19.67 1.59
N ALA A 183 -12.20 18.96 1.37
CA ALA A 183 -11.98 18.11 0.24
C ALA A 183 -12.70 16.76 0.49
N ASN A 184 -13.59 16.38 -0.43
CA ASN A 184 -14.37 15.15 -0.33
C ASN A 184 -13.73 14.10 -1.24
N GLN A 185 -13.47 12.89 -0.72
CA GLN A 185 -12.92 11.78 -1.47
C GLN A 185 -13.68 10.50 -1.15
N TYR A 186 -14.02 9.71 -2.17
CA TYR A 186 -14.49 8.34 -1.97
C TYR A 186 -13.31 7.40 -1.77
N PHE A 187 -13.46 6.43 -0.86
CA PHE A 187 -12.51 5.33 -0.81
C PHE A 187 -12.69 4.46 -2.06
N PRO A 188 -11.58 4.02 -2.70
CA PRO A 188 -11.65 3.00 -3.74
C PRO A 188 -12.33 1.74 -3.22
N ASP A 189 -13.16 1.09 -4.06
CA ASP A 189 -13.98 -0.07 -3.66
C ASP A 189 -13.15 -1.22 -3.09
N GLU A 190 -11.90 -1.38 -3.53
CA GLU A 190 -10.98 -2.41 -3.08
C GLU A 190 -10.22 -2.04 -1.79
N GLN A 191 -10.17 -0.76 -1.39
CA GLN A 191 -9.39 -0.34 -0.23
C GLN A 191 -10.18 -0.51 1.06
N ILE A 192 -9.52 -1.04 2.11
CA ILE A 192 -10.07 -1.11 3.45
C ILE A 192 -10.32 0.29 3.99
N ILE A 193 -11.51 0.51 4.52
CA ILE A 193 -11.89 1.77 5.14
C ILE A 193 -11.56 1.68 6.63
N PRO A 194 -10.82 2.64 7.20
CA PRO A 194 -10.56 2.68 8.64
C PRO A 194 -11.85 2.96 9.40
N GLN A 195 -11.86 2.74 10.71
CA GLN A 195 -13.03 3.02 11.56
C GLN A 195 -13.56 4.43 11.31
N ASN A 196 -14.90 4.56 11.25
CA ASN A 196 -15.53 5.87 11.12
C ASN A 196 -15.17 6.80 12.29
N GLY A 197 -14.81 8.04 11.98
CA GLY A 197 -14.43 9.01 12.99
C GLY A 197 -13.60 10.16 12.43
N VAL A 198 -13.06 10.95 13.34
CA VAL A 198 -12.22 12.12 13.03
C VAL A 198 -10.76 11.77 13.28
N TYR A 199 -9.92 12.11 12.32
CA TYR A 199 -8.48 11.84 12.31
C TYR A 199 -7.69 13.12 12.16
N ALA A 200 -6.53 13.18 12.83
CA ALA A 200 -5.48 14.12 12.46
C ALA A 200 -4.73 13.55 11.26
N THR A 201 -4.59 14.36 10.22
CA THR A 201 -4.06 13.94 8.93
C THR A 201 -3.04 14.94 8.38
N ILE A 202 -2.25 14.48 7.41
CA ILE A 202 -1.48 15.36 6.53
C ILE A 202 -2.01 15.15 5.11
N ALA A 203 -2.44 16.23 4.49
CA ALA A 203 -2.80 16.23 3.09
C ALA A 203 -1.60 16.66 2.24
N VAL A 204 -1.33 15.93 1.14
CA VAL A 204 -0.25 16.27 0.21
C VAL A 204 -0.86 16.63 -1.14
N CYS A 205 -0.60 17.84 -1.60
CA CYS A 205 -1.08 18.38 -2.86
C CYS A 205 0.00 19.22 -3.54
N ASP A 206 0.23 19.01 -4.84
CA ASP A 206 1.23 19.72 -5.63
C ASP A 206 2.63 19.75 -4.94
N GLY A 207 3.02 18.61 -4.30
CA GLY A 207 4.28 18.44 -3.60
C GLY A 207 4.37 19.14 -2.22
N LYS A 208 3.34 19.85 -1.80
CA LYS A 208 3.28 20.53 -0.49
C LYS A 208 2.45 19.74 0.52
N ARG A 209 2.82 19.84 1.78
CA ARG A 209 2.18 19.14 2.91
C ARG A 209 1.37 20.14 3.74
N TYR A 210 0.12 19.80 4.03
CA TYR A 210 -0.80 20.61 4.80
C TYR A 210 -1.32 19.79 6.00
N VAL A 211 -1.32 20.38 7.18
CA VAL A 211 -2.01 19.79 8.34
C VAL A 211 -3.50 19.73 8.04
N GLY A 212 -4.12 18.60 8.34
CA GLY A 212 -5.53 18.41 8.08
C GLY A 212 -6.28 17.73 9.22
N SER A 213 -7.58 17.88 9.18
CA SER A 213 -8.53 17.10 9.97
C SER A 213 -9.47 16.40 9.00
N THR A 214 -9.55 15.07 9.12
CA THR A 214 -10.33 14.25 8.21
C THR A 214 -11.44 13.54 8.97
N ASN A 215 -12.68 13.71 8.52
CA ASN A 215 -13.81 12.92 8.97
C ASN A 215 -14.04 11.78 7.99
N VAL A 216 -14.01 10.54 8.49
CA VAL A 216 -14.41 9.33 7.76
C VAL A 216 -15.79 8.95 8.25
N GLY A 217 -16.79 8.96 7.35
CA GLY A 217 -18.16 8.71 7.79
C GLY A 217 -19.10 8.33 6.66
N LYS A 218 -20.23 7.74 7.05
CA LYS A 218 -21.30 7.33 6.12
C LYS A 218 -22.13 8.53 5.71
N LYS A 219 -22.37 8.68 4.40
CA LYS A 219 -23.32 9.66 3.89
C LYS A 219 -24.43 8.98 3.11
N PRO A 220 -25.70 9.46 3.27
CA PRO A 220 -26.80 9.03 2.43
C PRO A 220 -26.54 9.45 0.98
N THR A 221 -26.60 8.51 0.06
CA THR A 221 -26.54 8.74 -1.40
C THR A 221 -27.83 8.20 -2.03
N VAL A 222 -28.11 8.64 -3.26
CA VAL A 222 -29.21 8.07 -4.06
C VAL A 222 -28.80 6.63 -4.40
N GLY A 223 -29.33 5.65 -3.65
CA GLY A 223 -29.01 4.22 -3.83
C GLY A 223 -28.29 3.54 -2.66
N GLY A 224 -28.04 4.23 -1.52
CA GLY A 224 -27.43 3.59 -0.35
C GLY A 224 -26.61 4.51 0.54
N GLN A 225 -25.76 3.92 1.36
CA GLN A 225 -24.80 4.64 2.19
C GLN A 225 -23.40 4.42 1.63
N THR A 226 -22.70 5.50 1.30
CA THR A 226 -21.29 5.44 0.88
C THR A 226 -20.42 6.08 1.95
N VAL A 227 -19.25 5.50 2.23
CA VAL A 227 -18.29 6.09 3.15
C VAL A 227 -17.46 7.13 2.40
N LEU A 228 -17.34 8.30 3.00
CA LEU A 228 -16.64 9.44 2.45
C LEU A 228 -15.56 9.92 3.43
N SER A 229 -14.44 10.33 2.87
CA SER A 229 -13.39 11.08 3.55
C SER A 229 -13.61 12.58 3.29
N GLU A 230 -13.79 13.37 4.34
CA GLU A 230 -13.93 14.82 4.27
C GLU A 230 -12.75 15.47 4.99
N THR A 231 -11.80 15.99 4.24
CA THR A 231 -10.56 16.56 4.77
C THR A 231 -10.58 18.08 4.73
N PHE A 232 -10.50 18.72 5.89
CA PHE A 232 -10.19 20.14 6.01
C PHE A 232 -8.66 20.29 5.97
N LEU A 233 -8.15 21.20 5.14
CA LEU A 233 -6.73 21.53 5.02
C LEU A 233 -6.48 22.90 5.64
N VAL A 234 -5.60 22.96 6.66
CA VAL A 234 -5.22 24.20 7.32
C VAL A 234 -4.39 25.06 6.34
N ASP A 235 -4.74 26.34 6.25
CA ASP A 235 -4.05 27.35 5.43
C ASP A 235 -4.00 27.07 3.92
N TYR A 236 -4.75 26.09 3.44
CA TYR A 236 -4.83 25.83 2.01
C TYR A 236 -5.76 26.85 1.32
N LYS A 237 -5.23 27.46 0.26
CA LYS A 237 -5.99 28.39 -0.59
C LYS A 237 -5.84 27.93 -2.04
N GLY A 238 -6.87 27.34 -2.57
CA GLY A 238 -6.87 26.86 -3.95
C GLY A 238 -8.06 25.97 -4.28
N ASP A 239 -8.08 25.48 -5.52
CA ASP A 239 -9.08 24.52 -5.98
C ASP A 239 -8.45 23.12 -6.08
N LEU A 240 -9.11 22.15 -5.43
CA LEU A 240 -8.71 20.74 -5.41
C LEU A 240 -9.62 19.85 -6.26
N TYR A 241 -10.71 20.37 -6.79
CA TYR A 241 -11.68 19.54 -7.52
C TYR A 241 -11.05 18.83 -8.72
N GLY A 242 -11.31 17.54 -8.84
CA GLY A 242 -10.77 16.67 -9.88
C GLY A 242 -9.29 16.30 -9.72
N LYS A 243 -8.55 16.92 -8.78
CA LYS A 243 -7.17 16.54 -8.50
C LYS A 243 -7.12 15.36 -7.54
N ASN A 244 -6.13 14.48 -7.72
CA ASN A 244 -5.82 13.46 -6.71
C ASN A 244 -5.21 14.12 -5.48
N LEU A 245 -5.86 13.96 -4.34
CA LEU A 245 -5.35 14.38 -3.04
C LEU A 245 -4.82 13.16 -2.30
N ILE A 246 -3.61 13.27 -1.75
CA ILE A 246 -3.02 12.25 -0.88
C ILE A 246 -3.35 12.66 0.55
N VAL A 247 -4.02 11.77 1.30
CA VAL A 247 -4.31 11.99 2.73
C VAL A 247 -3.64 10.89 3.54
N GLU A 248 -2.70 11.29 4.37
CA GLU A 248 -1.97 10.43 5.29
C GLU A 248 -2.61 10.52 6.68
N PHE A 249 -3.06 9.40 7.24
CA PHE A 249 -3.76 9.32 8.53
C PHE A 249 -2.77 9.07 9.66
N TYR A 250 -2.76 9.93 10.68
CA TYR A 250 -1.76 9.84 11.76
C TYR A 250 -2.35 9.47 13.10
N HIS A 251 -3.48 10.05 13.50
CA HIS A 251 -4.03 9.88 14.84
C HIS A 251 -5.56 9.82 14.79
N PHE A 252 -6.16 8.88 15.55
CA PHE A 252 -7.61 8.79 15.73
C PHE A 252 -8.03 9.71 16.86
N VAL A 253 -8.74 10.78 16.55
CA VAL A 253 -9.13 11.81 17.52
C VAL A 253 -10.37 11.40 18.30
N ARG A 254 -11.40 10.92 17.60
CA ARG A 254 -12.69 10.49 18.18
C ARG A 254 -13.59 9.81 17.15
N GLY A 255 -14.57 9.05 17.65
CA GLY A 255 -15.66 8.55 16.82
C GLY A 255 -16.59 9.64 16.29
N GLU A 256 -17.47 9.26 15.35
CA GLU A 256 -18.52 10.14 14.85
C GLU A 256 -19.45 10.57 15.99
N LYS A 257 -19.77 11.87 16.04
CA LYS A 257 -20.83 12.41 16.91
C LYS A 257 -21.89 13.04 16.02
N LYS A 258 -23.16 12.67 16.23
CA LYS A 258 -24.27 13.44 15.68
C LYS A 258 -24.35 14.74 16.51
N PHE A 259 -24.13 15.85 15.88
CA PHE A 259 -24.48 17.14 16.44
C PHE A 259 -25.96 17.36 16.08
N GLY A 260 -26.78 17.50 17.13
CA GLY A 260 -28.21 17.78 17.01
C GLY A 260 -28.48 19.14 16.39
#